data_bbf3593979341f9b139c70e737cc1d1c
#
_entry.id   bbf3593979341f9b139c70e737cc1d1c
#
_cell.length_a   1.000
_cell.length_b   1.000
_cell.length_c   1.000
_cell.angle_alpha   90.00
_cell.angle_beta   90.00
_cell.angle_gamma   90.00
#
_symmetry.space_group_name_H-M   'P 1'
#
loop_
_entity.id
_entity.type
_entity.pdbx_description
1 polymer ?
#
loop_
_entity_poly.entity_id
_entity_poly.type
_entity_poly.pdbx_seq_one_letter_code
_entity_poly.pdbx_strand_id
1 'polypeptide(L)'
;MEKRVAVIGAGSSGITAVKNLVEAGFNQVVCYERRDVIGGLWFYKETAARWNDEACVNRSTVVNTSKEFLAYSDFPMPDYFANFCHNSDVEEYLKKYCKHFGIDKYIKLNTEVLSLKKHRSYESTGKWEIQIKDHFTGNESLEDFDFVIVANGHHGEPILPKFPGLENFQGVTMHSRDYKDVRSTSGSRAVIVGIGNSAGDISVELGKCMKVFLSTRSGAWFHFRLHTSGLPWDYYYHNRLGHFLRQILPRSYRNSKVKDKLKKRFPHDLFHLTPDFEPDDANPTLVDDLTDKIASGRVVIKPNIKLFTKKGVIFEDGTFEDNIDLVVFATGYNIVYPFIDKELLNVQDNKVSMYLLMWLPELTKNTLAFLGLCQPIGSMFPIAEMQSRFIAKVFKGEIVLPSKDDMCKEICARNKWQSSIYHDSPRNTIRVPWLPYLDQLAKAVGCKPNMYKLLVTEPRLFWRLLTGPGVSYQYRLEGPNAWPGARHAIFTVMDRIKKPFATRPLVQRNASWGKQFVLMTMSFVVFAAATFFASEDSKWYLKCF
;
A
#
# COMPACT_ATOMS: atom_id res chain seq x y z
N MET A 1 16.96 -15.31 21.80
CA MET A 1 16.73 -16.68 21.28
C MET A 1 17.83 -17.00 20.27
N GLU A 2 18.41 -18.17 20.35
CA GLU A 2 19.50 -18.61 19.46
C GLU A 2 19.06 -18.96 18.03
N LYS A 3 17.76 -18.90 17.76
CA LYS A 3 17.19 -19.20 16.45
C LYS A 3 17.59 -18.16 15.40
N ARG A 4 18.05 -18.63 14.25
CA ARG A 4 18.43 -17.79 13.11
C ARG A 4 17.22 -17.43 12.27
N VAL A 5 17.07 -16.14 11.99
CA VAL A 5 15.96 -15.61 11.17
C VAL A 5 16.52 -14.84 9.98
N ALA A 6 16.11 -15.24 8.78
CA ALA A 6 16.37 -14.46 7.57
C ALA A 6 15.18 -13.57 7.18
N VAL A 7 15.45 -12.35 6.75
CA VAL A 7 14.49 -11.46 6.10
C VAL A 7 14.98 -11.17 4.69
N ILE A 8 14.14 -11.36 3.68
CA ILE A 8 14.51 -11.17 2.27
C ILE A 8 13.91 -9.87 1.75
N GLY A 9 14.76 -8.85 1.55
CA GLY A 9 14.42 -7.50 1.13
C GLY A 9 14.40 -6.47 2.26
N ALA A 10 15.11 -5.35 2.10
CA ALA A 10 15.19 -4.23 3.03
C ALA A 10 14.34 -3.01 2.58
N GLY A 11 13.19 -3.26 1.96
CA GLY A 11 12.15 -2.26 1.74
C GLY A 11 11.44 -1.89 3.05
N SER A 12 10.42 -1.03 2.96
CA SER A 12 9.61 -0.62 4.13
C SER A 12 9.07 -1.79 4.96
N SER A 13 8.73 -2.92 4.32
CA SER A 13 8.27 -4.12 5.02
C SER A 13 9.41 -4.84 5.74
N GLY A 14 10.55 -5.06 5.07
CA GLY A 14 11.66 -5.81 5.65
C GLY A 14 12.34 -5.10 6.82
N ILE A 15 12.54 -3.78 6.74
CA ILE A 15 13.15 -3.02 7.85
C ILE A 15 12.28 -3.07 9.12
N THR A 16 10.95 -2.98 8.98
CA THR A 16 10.08 -3.12 10.15
C THR A 16 9.99 -4.56 10.66
N ALA A 17 10.19 -5.57 9.78
CA ALA A 17 10.33 -6.97 10.21
C ALA A 17 11.58 -7.16 11.08
N VAL A 18 12.73 -6.65 10.64
CA VAL A 18 13.97 -6.71 11.43
C VAL A 18 13.76 -6.08 12.80
N LYS A 19 13.19 -4.87 12.85
CA LYS A 19 12.90 -4.17 14.11
C LYS A 19 12.02 -5.00 15.05
N ASN A 20 10.91 -5.54 14.56
CA ASN A 20 9.97 -6.28 15.39
C ASN A 20 10.50 -7.66 15.81
N LEU A 21 11.35 -8.32 15.00
CA LEU A 21 12.07 -9.53 15.40
C LEU A 21 13.05 -9.26 16.52
N VAL A 22 13.88 -8.20 16.41
CA VAL A 22 14.83 -7.80 17.45
C VAL A 22 14.10 -7.42 18.74
N GLU A 23 13.03 -6.64 18.65
CA GLU A 23 12.17 -6.26 19.77
C GLU A 23 11.51 -7.49 20.42
N ALA A 24 11.22 -8.55 19.65
CA ALA A 24 10.71 -9.83 20.15
C ALA A 24 11.80 -10.71 20.80
N GLY A 25 13.08 -10.30 20.77
CA GLY A 25 14.20 -11.00 21.41
C GLY A 25 14.93 -11.99 20.51
N PHE A 26 14.81 -11.91 19.19
CA PHE A 26 15.66 -12.63 18.26
C PHE A 26 17.00 -11.92 18.11
N ASN A 27 18.10 -12.59 18.44
CA ASN A 27 19.44 -12.00 18.42
C ASN A 27 20.21 -12.34 17.12
N GLN A 28 19.80 -13.39 16.41
CA GLN A 28 20.43 -13.85 15.17
C GLN A 28 19.50 -13.56 13.99
N VAL A 29 19.30 -12.28 13.69
CA VAL A 29 18.52 -11.80 12.55
C VAL A 29 19.48 -11.32 11.47
N VAL A 30 19.22 -11.67 10.21
CA VAL A 30 19.90 -11.09 9.05
C VAL A 30 18.86 -10.71 8.00
N CYS A 31 19.00 -9.52 7.43
CA CYS A 31 18.18 -9.06 6.31
C CYS A 31 19.06 -8.94 5.06
N TYR A 32 18.72 -9.65 4.01
CA TYR A 32 19.41 -9.59 2.73
C TYR A 32 18.74 -8.60 1.80
N GLU A 33 19.52 -7.63 1.32
CA GLU A 33 19.09 -6.66 0.31
C GLU A 33 20.06 -6.69 -0.86
N ARG A 34 19.52 -6.94 -2.06
CA ARG A 34 20.36 -7.02 -3.27
C ARG A 34 20.98 -5.70 -3.68
N ARG A 35 20.33 -4.58 -3.31
CA ARG A 35 20.81 -3.22 -3.58
C ARG A 35 21.87 -2.79 -2.58
N ASP A 36 22.56 -1.72 -2.94
CA ASP A 36 23.53 -1.01 -2.09
C ASP A 36 22.85 -0.07 -1.08
N VAL A 37 21.50 -0.08 -1.00
CA VAL A 37 20.71 0.86 -0.21
C VAL A 37 19.38 0.25 0.24
N ILE A 38 18.90 0.68 1.41
CA ILE A 38 17.58 0.34 1.93
C ILE A 38 16.47 1.19 1.29
N GLY A 39 15.21 0.80 1.50
CA GLY A 39 14.03 1.61 1.14
C GLY A 39 13.15 1.00 0.05
N GLY A 40 13.63 -0.01 -0.66
CA GLY A 40 12.84 -0.71 -1.70
C GLY A 40 12.35 0.26 -2.78
N LEU A 41 11.04 0.28 -3.06
CA LEU A 41 10.44 1.17 -4.06
C LEU A 41 10.64 2.67 -3.80
N TRP A 42 10.84 3.08 -2.55
CA TRP A 42 10.91 4.49 -2.17
C TRP A 42 12.27 5.12 -2.42
N PHE A 43 13.29 4.32 -2.71
CA PHE A 43 14.58 4.84 -3.12
C PHE A 43 14.56 5.18 -4.62
N TYR A 44 14.59 6.49 -4.93
CA TYR A 44 14.68 6.98 -6.30
C TYR A 44 16.12 6.85 -6.83
N LYS A 45 16.26 6.36 -8.05
CA LYS A 45 17.55 6.23 -8.73
C LYS A 45 17.47 6.88 -10.11
N GLU A 46 18.34 7.85 -10.36
CA GLU A 46 18.30 8.72 -11.55
C GLU A 46 18.74 8.01 -12.83
N THR A 47 19.71 7.12 -12.75
CA THR A 47 20.24 6.38 -13.89
C THR A 47 19.89 4.92 -13.83
N ALA A 48 19.87 4.25 -14.99
CA ALA A 48 19.79 2.80 -15.07
C ALA A 48 20.76 2.18 -14.08
N ALA A 49 20.23 1.60 -13.05
CA ALA A 49 20.99 1.03 -11.99
C ALA A 49 21.80 -0.17 -12.47
N ARG A 50 22.69 -0.65 -11.62
CA ARG A 50 23.38 -1.93 -11.74
C ARG A 50 22.40 -3.08 -12.12
N TRP A 51 21.12 -2.89 -11.83
CA TRP A 51 20.01 -3.80 -12.07
C TRP A 51 18.95 -3.12 -12.94
N ASN A 52 18.86 -3.49 -14.21
CA ASN A 52 17.85 -2.97 -15.15
C ASN A 52 16.41 -3.40 -14.79
N ASP A 53 16.24 -4.31 -13.81
CA ASP A 53 14.96 -4.88 -13.39
C ASP A 53 14.41 -4.26 -12.10
N GLU A 54 15.04 -3.21 -11.57
CA GLU A 54 14.62 -2.60 -10.32
C GLU A 54 13.46 -1.64 -10.50
N ALA A 55 12.32 -1.98 -9.87
CA ALA A 55 11.23 -1.05 -9.71
C ALA A 55 11.58 0.01 -8.65
N CYS A 56 11.38 1.28 -8.97
CA CYS A 56 11.42 2.39 -8.04
C CYS A 56 10.38 3.44 -8.43
N VAL A 57 10.12 4.37 -7.51
CA VAL A 57 9.28 5.54 -7.77
C VAL A 57 9.89 6.44 -8.85
N ASN A 58 9.05 7.26 -9.50
CA ASN A 58 9.51 8.32 -10.40
C ASN A 58 10.06 9.49 -9.57
N ARG A 59 10.87 10.34 -10.18
CA ARG A 59 11.45 11.52 -9.52
C ARG A 59 10.41 12.42 -8.86
N SER A 60 9.28 12.65 -9.52
CA SER A 60 8.20 13.53 -9.06
C SER A 60 7.19 12.84 -8.15
N THR A 61 7.39 11.58 -7.78
CA THR A 61 6.40 10.82 -7.01
C THR A 61 6.16 11.42 -5.63
N VAL A 62 4.90 11.73 -5.37
CA VAL A 62 4.35 12.13 -4.08
C VAL A 62 3.45 11.00 -3.57
N VAL A 63 3.53 10.68 -2.28
CA VAL A 63 2.71 9.62 -1.67
C VAL A 63 1.22 9.90 -1.81
N ASN A 64 0.43 8.84 -1.88
CA ASN A 64 -1.03 8.91 -2.00
C ASN A 64 -1.75 8.89 -0.64
N THR A 65 -1.02 8.61 0.43
CA THR A 65 -1.51 8.55 1.81
C THR A 65 -0.82 9.63 2.64
N SER A 66 -1.56 10.32 3.51
CA SER A 66 -0.94 11.37 4.32
C SER A 66 0.09 10.80 5.32
N LYS A 67 1.05 11.65 5.73
CA LYS A 67 2.16 11.26 6.60
C LYS A 67 1.72 10.61 7.91
N GLU A 68 0.59 11.02 8.47
CA GLU A 68 0.08 10.47 9.73
C GLU A 68 -0.47 9.04 9.56
N PHE A 69 -0.98 8.70 8.39
CA PHE A 69 -1.39 7.33 8.04
C PHE A 69 -0.26 6.50 7.47
N LEU A 70 0.80 7.15 6.95
CA LEU A 70 1.98 6.45 6.42
C LEU A 70 2.91 5.99 7.54
N ALA A 71 2.96 6.71 8.68
CA ALA A 71 3.87 6.46 9.77
C ALA A 71 3.70 5.08 10.43
N TYR A 72 4.82 4.46 10.85
CA TYR A 72 4.80 3.32 11.77
C TYR A 72 4.20 3.71 13.12
N SER A 73 3.71 2.71 13.86
CA SER A 73 2.88 2.96 15.06
C SER A 73 3.63 3.51 16.26
N ASP A 74 4.95 3.42 16.29
CA ASP A 74 5.83 3.89 17.36
C ASP A 74 6.89 4.90 16.88
N PHE A 75 6.79 5.33 15.62
CA PHE A 75 7.72 6.30 15.03
C PHE A 75 6.98 7.28 14.12
N PRO A 76 6.39 8.35 14.65
CA PRO A 76 5.73 9.38 13.86
C PRO A 76 6.68 10.01 12.84
N MET A 77 6.15 10.39 11.68
CA MET A 77 6.92 11.19 10.73
C MET A 77 7.23 12.58 11.32
N PRO A 78 8.38 13.18 10.95
CA PRO A 78 8.70 14.55 11.32
C PRO A 78 7.54 15.50 11.03
N ASP A 79 7.25 16.38 11.98
CA ASP A 79 6.09 17.27 11.88
C ASP A 79 6.24 18.35 10.80
N TYR A 80 7.47 18.65 10.38
CA TYR A 80 7.80 19.56 9.28
C TYR A 80 7.66 18.93 7.88
N PHE A 81 7.53 17.58 7.77
CA PHE A 81 7.28 16.95 6.49
C PHE A 81 5.92 17.36 5.94
N ALA A 82 5.82 17.49 4.61
CA ALA A 82 4.55 17.73 3.93
C ALA A 82 3.53 16.62 4.25
N ASN A 83 2.23 16.94 4.24
CA ASN A 83 1.20 15.93 4.50
C ASN A 83 1.23 14.79 3.47
N PHE A 84 1.52 15.13 2.22
CA PHE A 84 1.80 14.15 1.18
C PHE A 84 3.28 14.30 0.81
N CYS A 85 4.09 13.44 1.42
CA CYS A 85 5.54 13.50 1.31
C CYS A 85 6.02 13.22 -0.11
N HIS A 86 7.07 13.90 -0.53
CA HIS A 86 7.86 13.51 -1.69
C HIS A 86 8.61 12.19 -1.38
N ASN A 87 8.98 11.45 -2.42
CA ASN A 87 9.70 10.16 -2.23
C ASN A 87 10.99 10.32 -1.42
N SER A 88 11.71 11.44 -1.55
CA SER A 88 12.91 11.73 -0.76
C SER A 88 12.63 11.85 0.75
N ASP A 89 11.48 12.40 1.13
CA ASP A 89 11.09 12.48 2.55
C ASP A 89 10.79 11.09 3.11
N VAL A 90 10.16 10.23 2.28
CA VAL A 90 9.88 8.83 2.67
C VAL A 90 11.19 8.06 2.84
N GLU A 91 12.14 8.22 1.92
CA GLU A 91 13.48 7.63 2.02
C GLU A 91 14.19 8.10 3.29
N GLU A 92 14.18 9.41 3.57
CA GLU A 92 14.74 9.99 4.80
C GLU A 92 14.09 9.39 6.06
N TYR A 93 12.75 9.26 6.05
CA TYR A 93 12.02 8.64 7.15
C TYR A 93 12.46 7.20 7.41
N LEU A 94 12.60 6.38 6.36
CA LEU A 94 13.03 4.99 6.49
C LEU A 94 14.47 4.89 7.02
N LYS A 95 15.38 5.76 6.57
CA LYS A 95 16.75 5.84 7.10
C LYS A 95 16.76 6.26 8.57
N LYS A 96 15.96 7.26 8.95
CA LYS A 96 15.80 7.69 10.35
C LYS A 96 15.24 6.58 11.22
N TYR A 97 14.27 5.80 10.71
CA TYR A 97 13.71 4.63 11.40
C TYR A 97 14.79 3.58 11.69
N CYS A 98 15.56 3.19 10.69
CA CYS A 98 16.65 2.22 10.87
C CYS A 98 17.65 2.68 11.92
N LYS A 99 18.10 3.94 11.82
CA LYS A 99 19.06 4.53 12.76
C LYS A 99 18.50 4.62 14.19
N HIS A 100 17.22 5.04 14.33
CA HIS A 100 16.57 5.19 15.64
C HIS A 100 16.51 3.87 16.41
N PHE A 101 16.18 2.78 15.71
CA PHE A 101 16.07 1.45 16.31
C PHE A 101 17.39 0.64 16.26
N GLY A 102 18.48 1.20 15.69
CA GLY A 102 19.79 0.55 15.59
C GLY A 102 19.77 -0.76 14.81
N ILE A 103 18.94 -0.85 13.78
CA ILE A 103 18.72 -2.09 13.02
C ILE A 103 19.61 -2.21 11.79
N ASP A 104 20.36 -1.16 11.42
CA ASP A 104 21.25 -1.15 10.25
C ASP A 104 22.26 -2.32 10.28
N LYS A 105 22.76 -2.68 11.45
CA LYS A 105 23.73 -3.76 11.65
C LYS A 105 23.23 -5.16 11.28
N TYR A 106 21.91 -5.33 11.14
CA TYR A 106 21.28 -6.60 10.73
C TYR A 106 21.04 -6.68 9.22
N ILE A 107 21.32 -5.61 8.48
CA ILE A 107 21.04 -5.52 7.04
C ILE A 107 22.34 -5.72 6.26
N LYS A 108 22.37 -6.75 5.43
CA LYS A 108 23.44 -7.02 4.47
C LYS A 108 23.01 -6.50 3.10
N LEU A 109 23.57 -5.37 2.71
CA LEU A 109 23.38 -4.78 1.38
C LEU A 109 24.20 -5.53 0.33
N ASN A 110 23.92 -5.29 -0.96
CA ASN A 110 24.56 -5.96 -2.10
C ASN A 110 24.52 -7.50 -2.03
N THR A 111 23.54 -8.05 -1.33
CA THR A 111 23.40 -9.48 -1.13
C THR A 111 22.06 -9.96 -1.69
N GLU A 112 22.12 -10.69 -2.78
CA GLU A 112 20.96 -11.26 -3.46
C GLU A 112 20.65 -12.66 -2.96
N VAL A 113 19.39 -12.96 -2.73
CA VAL A 113 18.91 -14.32 -2.49
C VAL A 113 18.60 -14.96 -3.84
N LEU A 114 19.37 -15.99 -4.18
CA LEU A 114 19.24 -16.73 -5.44
C LEU A 114 18.23 -17.87 -5.33
N SER A 115 18.18 -18.56 -4.18
CA SER A 115 17.19 -19.62 -3.94
C SER A 115 16.83 -19.75 -2.47
N LEU A 116 15.57 -20.14 -2.22
CA LEU A 116 15.02 -20.51 -0.93
C LEU A 116 14.41 -21.89 -1.05
N LYS A 117 14.93 -22.86 -0.31
CA LYS A 117 14.49 -24.26 -0.32
C LYS A 117 14.29 -24.82 1.07
N LYS A 118 13.45 -25.85 1.19
CA LYS A 118 13.39 -26.66 2.41
C LYS A 118 14.74 -27.31 2.65
N HIS A 119 15.31 -27.10 3.85
CA HIS A 119 16.49 -27.85 4.25
C HIS A 119 16.17 -29.34 4.32
N ARG A 120 17.15 -30.22 4.10
CA ARG A 120 16.99 -31.69 4.16
C ARG A 120 16.33 -32.23 5.43
N SER A 121 16.46 -31.50 6.54
CA SER A 121 15.81 -31.81 7.82
C SER A 121 14.49 -31.06 8.06
N TYR A 122 13.90 -30.42 7.03
CA TYR A 122 12.73 -29.55 7.19
C TYR A 122 11.57 -30.22 7.93
N GLU A 123 11.24 -31.45 7.59
CA GLU A 123 10.07 -32.13 8.17
C GLU A 123 10.21 -32.33 9.69
N SER A 124 11.43 -32.49 10.19
CA SER A 124 11.71 -32.58 11.64
C SER A 124 11.95 -31.22 12.29
N THR A 125 12.70 -30.32 11.64
CA THR A 125 13.20 -29.09 12.26
C THR A 125 12.47 -27.82 11.81
N GLY A 126 11.85 -27.82 10.64
CA GLY A 126 11.29 -26.64 9.98
C GLY A 126 12.33 -25.71 9.36
N LYS A 127 13.58 -26.14 9.22
CA LYS A 127 14.68 -25.30 8.70
C LYS A 127 14.61 -25.07 7.20
N TRP A 128 15.19 -23.94 6.78
CA TRP A 128 15.31 -23.49 5.41
C TRP A 128 16.78 -23.35 5.02
N GLU A 129 17.07 -23.61 3.76
CA GLU A 129 18.37 -23.37 3.12
C GLU A 129 18.20 -22.20 2.16
N ILE A 130 19.08 -21.20 2.27
CA ILE A 130 19.10 -20.00 1.42
C ILE A 130 20.45 -19.92 0.72
N GLN A 131 20.41 -19.88 -0.63
CA GLN A 131 21.58 -19.54 -1.44
C GLN A 131 21.62 -18.04 -1.65
N ILE A 132 22.73 -17.42 -1.29
CA ILE A 132 22.96 -15.98 -1.44
C ILE A 132 24.15 -15.72 -2.34
N LYS A 133 24.14 -14.55 -2.98
CA LYS A 133 25.25 -14.00 -3.76
C LYS A 133 25.60 -12.62 -3.25
N ASP A 134 26.83 -12.46 -2.83
CA ASP A 134 27.39 -11.14 -2.53
C ASP A 134 27.87 -10.50 -3.84
N HIS A 135 27.22 -9.42 -4.23
CA HIS A 135 27.53 -8.72 -5.50
C HIS A 135 28.79 -7.85 -5.42
N PHE A 136 29.29 -7.60 -4.22
CA PHE A 136 30.54 -6.87 -4.05
C PHE A 136 31.75 -7.79 -4.28
N THR A 137 31.71 -8.99 -3.71
CA THR A 137 32.79 -9.98 -3.83
C THR A 137 32.58 -10.98 -4.97
N GLY A 138 31.34 -11.15 -5.44
CA GLY A 138 30.94 -12.18 -6.40
C GLY A 138 30.75 -13.57 -5.79
N ASN A 139 31.00 -13.75 -4.50
CA ASN A 139 30.91 -15.03 -3.83
C ASN A 139 29.47 -15.49 -3.63
N GLU A 140 29.26 -16.80 -3.81
CA GLU A 140 28.00 -17.46 -3.47
C GLU A 140 28.20 -18.34 -2.23
N SER A 141 27.18 -18.40 -1.38
CA SER A 141 27.20 -19.27 -0.19
C SER A 141 25.80 -19.80 0.13
N LEU A 142 25.77 -20.91 0.85
CA LEU A 142 24.56 -21.52 1.40
C LEU A 142 24.51 -21.27 2.91
N GLU A 143 23.35 -20.82 3.39
CA GLU A 143 23.11 -20.56 4.80
C GLU A 143 21.80 -21.19 5.27
N ASP A 144 21.80 -21.76 6.48
CA ASP A 144 20.63 -22.38 7.09
C ASP A 144 19.94 -21.44 8.07
N PHE A 145 18.60 -21.44 8.05
CA PHE A 145 17.77 -20.63 8.91
C PHE A 145 16.65 -21.43 9.55
N ASP A 146 16.33 -21.09 10.80
CA ASP A 146 15.16 -21.66 11.50
C ASP A 146 13.87 -21.01 11.01
N PHE A 147 13.93 -19.72 10.64
CA PHE A 147 12.77 -18.94 10.18
C PHE A 147 13.14 -18.03 9.02
N VAL A 148 12.19 -17.82 8.11
CA VAL A 148 12.36 -16.92 6.96
C VAL A 148 11.15 -16.00 6.80
N ILE A 149 11.40 -14.71 6.56
CA ILE A 149 10.40 -13.73 6.17
C ILE A 149 10.71 -13.24 4.76
N VAL A 150 9.77 -13.44 3.82
CA VAL A 150 9.87 -12.96 2.45
C VAL A 150 9.21 -11.60 2.34
N ALA A 151 10.01 -10.54 2.15
CA ALA A 151 9.59 -9.15 2.07
C ALA A 151 10.09 -8.44 0.79
N ASN A 152 10.21 -9.21 -0.32
CA ASN A 152 10.76 -8.77 -1.60
C ASN A 152 9.87 -7.80 -2.38
N GLY A 153 8.63 -7.54 -1.93
CA GLY A 153 7.65 -6.72 -2.62
C GLY A 153 6.95 -7.43 -3.79
N HIS A 154 6.00 -6.73 -4.43
CA HIS A 154 5.18 -7.29 -5.52
C HIS A 154 5.02 -6.34 -6.72
N HIS A 155 5.87 -5.32 -6.83
CA HIS A 155 5.89 -4.38 -7.97
C HIS A 155 7.24 -4.43 -8.71
N GLY A 156 7.76 -5.63 -8.96
CA GLY A 156 9.04 -5.84 -9.66
C GLY A 156 8.86 -6.21 -11.13
N GLU A 157 8.02 -7.20 -11.41
CA GLU A 157 7.85 -7.77 -12.74
C GLU A 157 6.73 -7.05 -13.52
N PRO A 158 7.04 -6.36 -14.64
CA PRO A 158 6.06 -5.59 -15.40
C PRO A 158 5.11 -6.46 -16.19
N ILE A 159 3.85 -6.03 -16.32
CA ILE A 159 2.88 -6.60 -17.26
C ILE A 159 2.99 -5.83 -18.57
N LEU A 160 3.49 -6.47 -19.63
CA LEU A 160 3.54 -5.91 -20.96
C LEU A 160 2.42 -6.50 -21.82
N PRO A 161 1.41 -5.70 -22.20
CA PRO A 161 0.35 -6.18 -23.08
C PRO A 161 0.87 -6.38 -24.51
N LYS A 162 0.28 -7.34 -25.22
CA LYS A 162 0.55 -7.55 -26.63
C LYS A 162 -0.46 -6.75 -27.46
N PHE A 163 0.04 -5.95 -28.40
CA PHE A 163 -0.79 -5.23 -29.36
C PHE A 163 -0.36 -5.58 -30.79
N PRO A 164 -1.29 -5.72 -31.73
CA PRO A 164 -0.94 -5.90 -33.13
C PRO A 164 -0.07 -4.76 -33.64
N GLY A 165 1.00 -5.08 -34.35
CA GLY A 165 1.90 -4.11 -35.00
C GLY A 165 2.92 -3.46 -34.08
N LEU A 166 2.91 -3.76 -32.75
CA LEU A 166 3.85 -3.20 -31.81
C LEU A 166 5.31 -3.53 -32.15
N GLU A 167 5.54 -4.71 -32.70
CA GLU A 167 6.85 -5.18 -33.17
C GLU A 167 7.45 -4.34 -34.31
N ASN A 168 6.61 -3.61 -35.05
CA ASN A 168 7.03 -2.74 -36.17
C ASN A 168 7.11 -1.26 -35.76
N PHE A 169 6.72 -0.91 -34.55
CA PHE A 169 6.71 0.47 -34.07
C PHE A 169 8.15 1.00 -33.88
N GLN A 170 8.44 2.17 -34.45
CA GLN A 170 9.77 2.76 -34.49
C GLN A 170 10.04 3.76 -33.37
N GLY A 171 9.03 4.16 -32.59
CA GLY A 171 9.19 4.99 -31.42
C GLY A 171 9.73 4.20 -30.22
N VAL A 172 10.04 4.92 -29.15
CA VAL A 172 10.50 4.31 -27.89
C VAL A 172 9.32 3.69 -27.15
N THR A 173 9.48 2.46 -26.67
CA THR A 173 8.50 1.80 -25.81
C THR A 173 9.14 1.46 -24.47
N MET A 174 8.43 1.70 -23.37
CA MET A 174 8.90 1.33 -22.03
C MET A 174 7.72 1.00 -21.10
N HIS A 175 7.99 0.27 -20.03
CA HIS A 175 7.04 0.14 -18.93
C HIS A 175 7.19 1.32 -17.97
N SER A 176 6.11 1.65 -17.22
CA SER A 176 6.16 2.70 -16.18
C SER A 176 7.21 2.44 -15.08
N ARG A 177 7.66 1.18 -14.90
CA ARG A 177 8.79 0.81 -14.05
C ARG A 177 10.09 1.50 -14.50
N ASP A 178 10.29 1.61 -15.82
CA ASP A 178 11.54 2.09 -16.42
C ASP A 178 11.53 3.61 -16.63
N TYR A 179 10.35 4.23 -16.58
CA TYR A 179 10.20 5.69 -16.58
C TYR A 179 10.69 6.27 -15.26
N LYS A 180 11.63 7.19 -15.29
CA LYS A 180 12.21 7.83 -14.10
C LYS A 180 11.86 9.30 -13.98
N ASP A 181 12.02 10.04 -15.05
CA ASP A 181 11.61 11.45 -15.17
C ASP A 181 11.49 11.86 -16.64
N VAL A 182 10.99 13.08 -16.88
CA VAL A 182 10.83 13.63 -18.23
C VAL A 182 12.16 13.80 -18.98
N ARG A 183 13.28 13.98 -18.29
CA ARG A 183 14.61 14.16 -18.90
C ARG A 183 15.14 12.86 -19.51
N SER A 184 14.62 11.71 -19.09
CA SER A 184 14.95 10.41 -19.67
C SER A 184 14.18 10.12 -20.96
N THR A 185 13.36 11.06 -21.41
CA THR A 185 12.52 10.92 -22.59
C THR A 185 12.81 12.03 -23.62
N SER A 186 12.51 11.75 -24.89
CA SER A 186 12.63 12.71 -25.98
C SER A 186 11.39 12.64 -26.87
N GLY A 187 11.16 13.71 -27.65
CA GLY A 187 10.04 13.79 -28.58
C GLY A 187 8.99 14.80 -28.16
N SER A 188 7.89 14.83 -28.90
CA SER A 188 6.79 15.79 -28.74
C SER A 188 5.44 15.15 -28.47
N ARG A 189 5.28 13.84 -28.75
CA ARG A 189 4.01 13.11 -28.68
C ARG A 189 4.20 11.77 -27.98
N ALA A 190 3.42 11.53 -26.94
CA ALA A 190 3.49 10.29 -26.17
C ALA A 190 2.11 9.63 -26.02
N VAL A 191 2.09 8.30 -25.98
CA VAL A 191 0.92 7.50 -25.61
C VAL A 191 1.20 6.84 -24.26
N ILE A 192 0.28 7.01 -23.31
CA ILE A 192 0.32 6.33 -22.02
C ILE A 192 -0.81 5.30 -21.99
N VAL A 193 -0.47 4.04 -21.74
CA VAL A 193 -1.43 2.93 -21.72
C VAL A 193 -1.77 2.55 -20.28
N GLY A 194 -3.02 2.77 -19.89
CA GLY A 194 -3.51 2.53 -18.53
C GLY A 194 -4.08 3.78 -17.88
N ILE A 195 -4.77 3.63 -16.71
CA ILE A 195 -5.46 4.73 -16.02
C ILE A 195 -5.22 4.70 -14.50
N GLY A 196 -4.23 3.95 -14.03
CA GLY A 196 -3.85 3.91 -12.62
C GLY A 196 -3.01 5.13 -12.20
N ASN A 197 -2.57 5.16 -10.92
CA ASN A 197 -1.78 6.26 -10.37
C ASN A 197 -0.52 6.55 -11.20
N SER A 198 0.24 5.52 -11.58
CA SER A 198 1.44 5.71 -12.41
C SER A 198 1.12 6.34 -13.77
N ALA A 199 0.02 5.91 -14.42
CA ALA A 199 -0.40 6.51 -15.69
C ALA A 199 -0.74 7.99 -15.53
N GLY A 200 -1.46 8.33 -14.46
CA GLY A 200 -1.82 9.69 -14.15
C GLY A 200 -0.61 10.58 -13.88
N ASP A 201 0.28 10.16 -13.00
CA ASP A 201 1.48 10.92 -12.64
C ASP A 201 2.40 11.15 -13.85
N ILE A 202 2.65 10.09 -14.66
CA ILE A 202 3.46 10.20 -15.89
C ILE A 202 2.77 11.11 -16.92
N SER A 203 1.44 11.00 -17.08
CA SER A 203 0.69 11.86 -18.01
C SER A 203 0.76 13.34 -17.61
N VAL A 204 0.70 13.64 -16.33
CA VAL A 204 0.85 15.00 -15.80
C VAL A 204 2.25 15.54 -16.04
N GLU A 205 3.27 14.72 -15.78
CA GLU A 205 4.67 15.13 -15.92
C GLU A 205 5.03 15.36 -17.40
N LEU A 206 4.74 14.40 -18.28
CA LEU A 206 4.96 14.53 -19.72
C LEU A 206 4.08 15.60 -20.36
N GLY A 207 2.86 15.79 -19.88
CA GLY A 207 1.95 16.84 -20.33
C GLY A 207 2.47 18.28 -20.14
N LYS A 208 3.54 18.50 -19.40
CA LYS A 208 4.22 19.79 -19.28
C LYS A 208 5.02 20.15 -20.54
N CYS A 209 5.54 19.16 -21.26
CA CYS A 209 6.43 19.34 -22.42
C CYS A 209 5.96 18.62 -23.69
N MET A 210 5.15 17.57 -23.59
CA MET A 210 4.67 16.77 -24.70
C MET A 210 3.14 16.84 -24.86
N LYS A 211 2.63 16.48 -26.04
CA LYS A 211 1.22 16.12 -26.25
C LYS A 211 1.06 14.66 -25.82
N VAL A 212 0.19 14.40 -24.85
CA VAL A 212 -0.02 13.06 -24.30
C VAL A 212 -1.40 12.51 -24.71
N PHE A 213 -1.43 11.27 -25.16
CA PHE A 213 -2.64 10.51 -25.41
C PHE A 213 -2.77 9.42 -24.34
N LEU A 214 -3.71 9.59 -23.41
CA LEU A 214 -3.94 8.67 -22.32
C LEU A 214 -4.99 7.63 -22.73
N SER A 215 -4.53 6.42 -23.04
CA SER A 215 -5.38 5.32 -23.49
C SER A 215 -5.91 4.51 -22.32
N THR A 216 -7.23 4.35 -22.25
CA THR A 216 -7.91 3.57 -21.21
C THR A 216 -9.05 2.73 -21.80
N ARG A 217 -9.24 1.51 -21.27
CA ARG A 217 -10.31 0.60 -21.66
C ARG A 217 -11.66 0.95 -21.04
N SER A 218 -11.65 1.33 -19.75
CA SER A 218 -12.86 1.43 -18.94
C SER A 218 -12.98 2.76 -18.16
N GLY A 219 -12.05 3.70 -18.33
CA GLY A 219 -11.99 4.90 -17.48
C GLY A 219 -11.60 4.59 -16.04
N ALA A 220 -11.80 5.57 -15.15
CA ALA A 220 -11.54 5.40 -13.71
C ALA A 220 -12.27 6.45 -12.88
N TRP A 221 -12.54 6.14 -11.60
CA TRP A 221 -12.96 7.12 -10.62
C TRP A 221 -11.75 7.86 -10.06
N PHE A 222 -11.67 9.17 -10.33
CA PHE A 222 -10.59 10.02 -9.81
C PHE A 222 -10.90 10.50 -8.40
N HIS A 223 -9.98 10.24 -7.52
CA HIS A 223 -9.97 10.73 -6.15
C HIS A 223 -8.87 11.78 -5.97
N PHE A 224 -8.98 12.55 -4.92
CA PHE A 224 -8.09 13.68 -4.66
C PHE A 224 -7.44 13.52 -3.30
N ARG A 225 -6.17 13.91 -3.18
CA ARG A 225 -5.42 13.84 -1.92
C ARG A 225 -6.01 14.74 -0.85
N LEU A 226 -6.53 15.91 -1.24
CA LEU A 226 -7.18 16.83 -0.31
C LEU A 226 -8.71 16.69 -0.36
N HIS A 227 -9.33 16.66 0.80
CA HIS A 227 -10.77 16.84 0.96
C HIS A 227 -11.14 18.32 0.67
N THR A 228 -12.42 18.61 0.46
CA THR A 228 -12.92 19.99 0.22
C THR A 228 -12.63 20.96 1.37
N SER A 229 -12.34 20.45 2.56
CA SER A 229 -11.89 21.24 3.72
C SER A 229 -10.41 21.65 3.67
N GLY A 230 -9.64 21.21 2.66
CA GLY A 230 -8.19 21.41 2.58
C GLY A 230 -7.36 20.44 3.42
N LEU A 231 -7.97 19.54 4.20
CA LEU A 231 -7.28 18.50 4.96
C LEU A 231 -7.10 17.24 4.11
N PRO A 232 -6.15 16.35 4.47
CA PRO A 232 -6.00 15.06 3.81
C PRO A 232 -7.30 14.25 3.78
N TRP A 233 -7.59 13.62 2.63
CA TRP A 233 -8.83 12.84 2.45
C TRP A 233 -8.93 11.66 3.42
N ASP A 234 -7.79 11.00 3.71
CA ASP A 234 -7.69 9.83 4.57
C ASP A 234 -8.02 10.15 6.04
N TYR A 235 -7.84 11.41 6.45
CA TYR A 235 -8.30 11.89 7.77
C TYR A 235 -9.80 11.66 7.98
N TYR A 236 -10.62 11.85 6.93
CA TYR A 236 -12.07 11.65 6.99
C TYR A 236 -12.48 10.23 6.63
N TYR A 237 -11.74 9.58 5.75
CA TYR A 237 -12.10 8.26 5.26
C TYR A 237 -11.77 7.16 6.26
N HIS A 238 -10.58 7.19 6.87
CA HIS A 238 -10.12 6.16 7.79
C HIS A 238 -10.39 6.54 9.25
N ASN A 239 -11.66 6.43 9.69
CA ASN A 239 -12.05 6.54 11.11
C ASN A 239 -12.98 5.38 11.48
N ARG A 240 -13.03 5.02 12.77
CA ARG A 240 -13.80 3.86 13.26
C ARG A 240 -15.30 4.02 13.05
N LEU A 241 -15.85 5.22 13.35
CA LEU A 241 -17.27 5.51 13.16
C LEU A 241 -17.66 5.42 11.69
N GLY A 242 -16.90 6.05 10.81
CA GLY A 242 -17.14 5.99 9.37
C GLY A 242 -17.03 4.58 8.81
N HIS A 243 -16.10 3.79 9.36
CA HIS A 243 -15.98 2.38 8.99
C HIS A 243 -17.20 1.56 9.43
N PHE A 244 -17.65 1.76 10.66
CA PHE A 244 -18.89 1.16 11.17
C PHE A 244 -20.11 1.54 10.31
N LEU A 245 -20.27 2.83 10.01
CA LEU A 245 -21.38 3.30 9.15
C LEU A 245 -21.33 2.67 7.75
N ARG A 246 -20.14 2.48 7.19
CA ARG A 246 -19.99 1.79 5.89
C ARG A 246 -20.44 0.32 5.92
N GLN A 247 -20.42 -0.34 7.06
CA GLN A 247 -20.89 -1.74 7.17
C GLN A 247 -22.42 -1.84 7.22
N ILE A 248 -23.09 -0.88 7.85
CA ILE A 248 -24.54 -0.90 8.04
C ILE A 248 -25.30 -0.22 6.89
N LEU A 249 -24.67 0.72 6.19
CA LEU A 249 -25.33 1.45 5.09
C LEU A 249 -25.32 0.62 3.80
N PRO A 250 -26.42 0.58 3.04
CA PRO A 250 -26.48 -0.11 1.75
C PRO A 250 -25.38 0.36 0.79
N ARG A 251 -24.78 -0.57 0.07
CA ARG A 251 -23.68 -0.29 -0.87
C ARG A 251 -24.10 0.72 -1.95
N SER A 252 -25.31 0.58 -2.51
CA SER A 252 -25.87 1.50 -3.50
C SER A 252 -25.90 2.95 -2.99
N TYR A 253 -26.37 3.15 -1.74
CA TYR A 253 -26.41 4.47 -1.12
C TYR A 253 -25.00 5.05 -0.94
N ARG A 254 -24.04 4.25 -0.45
CA ARG A 254 -22.66 4.69 -0.28
C ARG A 254 -22.01 5.09 -1.60
N ASN A 255 -22.14 4.27 -2.63
CA ASN A 255 -21.61 4.54 -3.95
C ASN A 255 -22.24 5.77 -4.58
N SER A 256 -23.56 5.97 -4.45
CA SER A 256 -24.22 7.20 -4.90
C SER A 256 -23.61 8.44 -4.24
N LYS A 257 -23.40 8.42 -2.91
CA LYS A 257 -22.80 9.56 -2.19
C LYS A 257 -21.34 9.81 -2.58
N VAL A 258 -20.58 8.76 -2.85
CA VAL A 258 -19.20 8.89 -3.34
C VAL A 258 -19.21 9.48 -4.76
N LYS A 259 -20.02 8.94 -5.67
CA LYS A 259 -20.19 9.47 -7.03
C LYS A 259 -20.54 10.95 -7.04
N ASP A 260 -21.52 11.37 -6.23
CA ASP A 260 -21.95 12.78 -6.11
C ASP A 260 -20.78 13.67 -5.69
N LYS A 261 -19.94 13.22 -4.74
CA LYS A 261 -18.77 13.97 -4.30
C LYS A 261 -17.70 14.06 -5.38
N LEU A 262 -17.42 12.94 -6.07
CA LEU A 262 -16.43 12.88 -7.12
C LEU A 262 -16.84 13.73 -8.33
N LYS A 263 -18.10 13.61 -8.79
CA LYS A 263 -18.64 14.36 -9.92
C LYS A 263 -18.65 15.87 -9.69
N LYS A 264 -18.86 16.33 -8.45
CA LYS A 264 -18.76 17.76 -8.11
C LYS A 264 -17.37 18.33 -8.28
N ARG A 265 -16.34 17.50 -8.18
CA ARG A 265 -14.95 17.90 -8.26
C ARG A 265 -14.34 17.63 -9.63
N PHE A 266 -14.76 16.56 -10.27
CA PHE A 266 -14.38 16.17 -11.62
C PHE A 266 -15.59 15.55 -12.34
N PRO A 267 -16.13 16.18 -13.37
CA PRO A 267 -17.30 15.66 -14.10
C PRO A 267 -16.88 14.55 -15.06
N HIS A 268 -16.73 13.32 -14.54
CA HIS A 268 -16.25 12.14 -15.29
C HIS A 268 -17.02 11.91 -16.59
N ASP A 269 -18.33 12.18 -16.59
CA ASP A 269 -19.19 12.02 -17.77
C ASP A 269 -18.78 12.98 -18.91
N LEU A 270 -18.44 14.24 -18.56
CA LEU A 270 -17.99 15.24 -19.55
C LEU A 270 -16.66 14.85 -20.22
N PHE A 271 -15.79 14.18 -19.48
CA PHE A 271 -14.47 13.79 -19.96
C PHE A 271 -14.45 12.36 -20.51
N HIS A 272 -15.59 11.69 -20.65
CA HIS A 272 -15.72 10.30 -21.11
C HIS A 272 -14.85 9.31 -20.32
N LEU A 273 -14.76 9.52 -19.01
CA LEU A 273 -13.95 8.71 -18.10
C LEU A 273 -14.76 7.96 -17.05
N THR A 274 -16.10 8.07 -17.08
CA THR A 274 -16.98 7.32 -16.19
C THR A 274 -16.81 5.81 -16.46
N PRO A 275 -16.33 5.04 -15.49
CA PRO A 275 -16.20 3.60 -15.68
C PRO A 275 -17.55 2.89 -15.53
N ASP A 276 -17.62 1.65 -16.01
CA ASP A 276 -18.77 0.74 -15.90
C ASP A 276 -18.89 0.07 -14.52
N PHE A 277 -17.95 0.33 -13.61
CA PHE A 277 -17.93 -0.17 -12.23
C PHE A 277 -18.13 0.96 -11.20
N GLU A 278 -18.52 0.56 -9.99
CA GLU A 278 -18.76 1.49 -8.88
C GLU A 278 -17.45 1.99 -8.24
N PRO A 279 -17.45 3.16 -7.52
CA PRO A 279 -16.24 3.66 -6.84
C PRO A 279 -15.62 2.67 -5.85
N ASP A 280 -16.44 1.85 -5.16
CA ASP A 280 -15.95 0.85 -4.21
C ASP A 280 -15.43 -0.45 -4.89
N ASP A 281 -15.58 -0.60 -6.22
CA ASP A 281 -15.24 -1.83 -6.95
C ASP A 281 -13.77 -1.88 -7.42
N ALA A 282 -13.06 -0.76 -7.34
CA ALA A 282 -11.68 -0.65 -7.81
C ALA A 282 -10.81 0.20 -6.88
N ASN A 283 -9.51 0.21 -7.14
CA ASN A 283 -8.60 1.15 -6.47
C ASN A 283 -8.93 2.58 -6.90
N PRO A 284 -8.95 3.53 -5.96
CA PRO A 284 -9.01 4.93 -6.32
C PRO A 284 -7.78 5.34 -7.15
N THR A 285 -7.99 6.05 -8.23
CA THR A 285 -6.93 6.75 -8.95
C THR A 285 -6.78 8.14 -8.34
N LEU A 286 -5.66 8.39 -7.68
CA LEU A 286 -5.37 9.66 -7.00
C LEU A 286 -4.50 10.51 -7.90
N VAL A 287 -5.11 11.45 -8.61
CA VAL A 287 -4.40 12.34 -9.54
C VAL A 287 -4.99 13.75 -9.49
N ASP A 288 -4.38 14.62 -8.72
CA ASP A 288 -4.91 15.98 -8.50
C ASP A 288 -4.75 16.86 -9.75
N ASP A 289 -3.62 16.79 -10.47
CA ASP A 289 -3.28 17.71 -11.56
C ASP A 289 -3.70 17.23 -12.97
N LEU A 290 -4.18 15.99 -13.10
CA LEU A 290 -4.54 15.43 -14.40
C LEU A 290 -5.73 16.19 -15.04
N THR A 291 -6.67 16.63 -14.22
CA THR A 291 -7.83 17.38 -14.66
C THR A 291 -7.46 18.66 -15.43
N ASP A 292 -6.48 19.41 -14.91
CA ASP A 292 -5.96 20.61 -15.55
C ASP A 292 -5.28 20.30 -16.91
N LYS A 293 -4.52 19.20 -16.97
CA LYS A 293 -3.85 18.76 -18.20
C LYS A 293 -4.83 18.31 -19.27
N ILE A 294 -5.96 17.70 -18.88
CA ILE A 294 -7.03 17.34 -19.80
C ILE A 294 -7.74 18.61 -20.29
N ALA A 295 -8.13 19.51 -19.38
CA ALA A 295 -8.84 20.75 -19.71
C ALA A 295 -7.99 21.67 -20.63
N SER A 296 -6.68 21.73 -20.42
CA SER A 296 -5.76 22.49 -21.28
C SER A 296 -5.43 21.79 -22.59
N GLY A 297 -5.96 20.60 -22.85
CA GLY A 297 -5.70 19.82 -24.03
C GLY A 297 -4.29 19.25 -24.16
N ARG A 298 -3.47 19.31 -23.11
CA ARG A 298 -2.13 18.70 -23.07
C ARG A 298 -2.20 17.19 -22.94
N VAL A 299 -3.22 16.69 -22.23
CA VAL A 299 -3.57 15.27 -22.16
C VAL A 299 -4.91 15.04 -22.87
N VAL A 300 -4.94 14.15 -23.82
CA VAL A 300 -6.15 13.74 -24.56
C VAL A 300 -6.50 12.32 -24.18
N ILE A 301 -7.75 12.11 -23.75
CA ILE A 301 -8.24 10.77 -23.43
C ILE A 301 -8.54 10.02 -24.74
N LYS A 302 -8.09 8.78 -24.82
CA LYS A 302 -8.33 7.88 -25.94
C LYS A 302 -8.86 6.53 -25.43
N PRO A 303 -9.67 5.83 -26.23
CA PRO A 303 -10.06 4.46 -25.93
C PRO A 303 -8.85 3.51 -26.01
N ASN A 304 -9.11 2.22 -25.91
CA ASN A 304 -8.06 1.22 -26.02
C ASN A 304 -7.35 1.27 -27.39
N ILE A 305 -6.10 0.81 -27.42
CA ILE A 305 -5.31 0.71 -28.65
C ILE A 305 -5.82 -0.49 -29.46
N LYS A 306 -6.09 -0.28 -30.75
CA LYS A 306 -6.44 -1.32 -31.71
C LYS A 306 -5.20 -1.93 -32.35
N LEU A 307 -4.28 -1.10 -32.85
CA LEU A 307 -3.03 -1.55 -33.43
C LEU A 307 -1.99 -0.42 -33.50
N PHE A 308 -0.72 -0.80 -33.60
CA PHE A 308 0.39 0.09 -33.89
C PHE A 308 0.73 0.12 -35.36
N THR A 309 1.13 1.28 -35.89
CA THR A 309 1.79 1.45 -37.15
C THR A 309 3.28 1.75 -36.93
N LYS A 310 4.07 1.90 -38.00
CA LYS A 310 5.49 2.24 -37.88
C LYS A 310 5.74 3.50 -37.03
N LYS A 311 4.86 4.51 -37.11
CA LYS A 311 5.06 5.81 -36.44
C LYS A 311 3.86 6.29 -35.66
N GLY A 312 2.81 5.51 -35.52
CA GLY A 312 1.58 5.96 -34.89
C GLY A 312 0.75 4.84 -34.29
N VAL A 313 -0.40 5.22 -33.76
CA VAL A 313 -1.33 4.35 -33.06
C VAL A 313 -2.74 4.56 -33.58
N ILE A 314 -3.45 3.47 -33.89
CA ILE A 314 -4.88 3.46 -34.21
C ILE A 314 -5.62 2.97 -32.96
N PHE A 315 -6.63 3.73 -32.52
CA PHE A 315 -7.47 3.39 -31.38
C PHE A 315 -8.74 2.65 -31.81
N GLU A 316 -9.47 2.07 -30.85
CA GLU A 316 -10.68 1.27 -31.12
C GLU A 316 -11.83 2.10 -31.75
N ASP A 317 -11.86 3.41 -31.51
CA ASP A 317 -12.81 4.36 -32.12
C ASP A 317 -12.45 4.69 -33.59
N GLY A 318 -11.39 4.12 -34.14
CA GLY A 318 -10.88 4.38 -35.47
C GLY A 318 -10.01 5.62 -35.62
N THR A 319 -9.83 6.41 -34.54
CA THR A 319 -8.94 7.57 -34.59
C THR A 319 -7.49 7.15 -34.71
N PHE A 320 -6.71 7.90 -35.50
CA PHE A 320 -5.29 7.66 -35.76
C PHE A 320 -4.47 8.83 -35.24
N GLU A 321 -3.45 8.54 -34.45
CA GLU A 321 -2.46 9.53 -34.01
C GLU A 321 -1.10 9.15 -34.56
N ASP A 322 -0.56 10.02 -35.39
CA ASP A 322 0.74 9.83 -36.07
C ASP A 322 1.88 10.49 -35.31
N ASN A 323 3.11 10.16 -35.69
CA ASN A 323 4.35 10.72 -35.12
C ASN A 323 4.41 10.57 -33.59
N ILE A 324 4.12 9.37 -33.12
CA ILE A 324 4.27 9.02 -31.70
C ILE A 324 5.74 8.66 -31.44
N ASP A 325 6.37 9.42 -30.56
CA ASP A 325 7.78 9.26 -30.20
C ASP A 325 7.96 8.27 -29.04
N LEU A 326 7.00 8.23 -28.13
CA LEU A 326 7.08 7.48 -26.86
C LEU A 326 5.77 6.75 -26.55
N VAL A 327 5.89 5.50 -26.13
CA VAL A 327 4.78 4.73 -25.53
C VAL A 327 5.18 4.24 -24.16
N VAL A 328 4.41 4.59 -23.13
CA VAL A 328 4.63 4.11 -21.76
C VAL A 328 3.50 3.18 -21.33
N PHE A 329 3.83 1.93 -21.06
CA PHE A 329 2.89 0.94 -20.53
C PHE A 329 2.78 1.05 -19.02
N ALA A 330 1.74 1.72 -18.51
CA ALA A 330 1.41 1.81 -17.09
C ALA A 330 0.38 0.72 -16.72
N THR A 331 0.71 -0.51 -17.08
CA THR A 331 -0.21 -1.66 -17.11
C THR A 331 -0.12 -2.56 -15.89
N GLY A 332 0.71 -2.21 -14.91
CA GLY A 332 0.82 -2.90 -13.62
C GLY A 332 1.89 -3.99 -13.59
N TYR A 333 1.84 -4.83 -12.57
CA TYR A 333 2.90 -5.78 -12.25
C TYR A 333 2.36 -7.17 -11.96
N ASN A 334 3.17 -8.18 -12.27
CA ASN A 334 2.97 -9.56 -11.82
C ASN A 334 3.58 -9.79 -10.44
N ILE A 335 2.92 -10.59 -9.63
CA ILE A 335 3.45 -11.07 -8.35
C ILE A 335 4.34 -12.27 -8.65
N VAL A 336 5.64 -12.14 -8.40
CA VAL A 336 6.62 -13.19 -8.68
C VAL A 336 7.59 -13.38 -7.50
N TYR A 337 8.04 -14.61 -7.35
CA TYR A 337 9.06 -15.01 -6.36
C TYR A 337 10.11 -15.85 -7.08
N PRO A 338 11.06 -15.23 -7.83
CA PRO A 338 11.96 -15.94 -8.72
C PRO A 338 12.93 -16.89 -8.00
N PHE A 339 13.17 -16.67 -6.71
CA PHE A 339 14.03 -17.45 -5.86
C PHE A 339 13.30 -18.58 -5.09
N ILE A 340 12.00 -18.77 -5.32
CA ILE A 340 11.19 -19.84 -4.69
C ILE A 340 10.74 -20.81 -5.77
N ASP A 341 10.92 -22.10 -5.53
CA ASP A 341 10.48 -23.14 -6.46
C ASP A 341 8.97 -23.10 -6.64
N LYS A 342 8.50 -23.27 -7.89
CA LYS A 342 7.07 -23.26 -8.24
C LYS A 342 6.26 -24.37 -7.56
N GLU A 343 6.92 -25.45 -7.15
CA GLU A 343 6.29 -26.52 -6.35
C GLU A 343 5.91 -26.04 -4.95
N LEU A 344 6.70 -25.13 -4.38
CA LEU A 344 6.43 -24.54 -3.07
C LEU A 344 5.41 -23.40 -3.17
N LEU A 345 5.53 -22.55 -4.18
CA LEU A 345 4.65 -21.40 -4.39
C LEU A 345 4.42 -21.15 -5.88
N ASN A 346 3.21 -21.43 -6.34
CA ASN A 346 2.79 -21.12 -7.70
C ASN A 346 1.78 -19.96 -7.68
N VAL A 347 2.16 -18.85 -8.30
CA VAL A 347 1.29 -17.67 -8.46
C VAL A 347 0.83 -17.59 -9.92
N GLN A 348 -0.47 -17.66 -10.14
CA GLN A 348 -1.09 -17.52 -11.46
C GLN A 348 -2.10 -16.37 -11.43
N ASP A 349 -2.07 -15.51 -12.44
CA ASP A 349 -2.96 -14.34 -12.55
C ASP A 349 -2.95 -13.46 -11.28
N ASN A 350 -1.80 -13.36 -10.61
CA ASN A 350 -1.62 -12.69 -9.33
C ASN A 350 -2.48 -13.25 -8.17
N LYS A 351 -3.04 -14.44 -8.31
CA LYS A 351 -3.80 -15.12 -7.25
C LYS A 351 -2.85 -15.89 -6.34
N VAL A 352 -2.97 -15.66 -5.04
CA VAL A 352 -2.18 -16.32 -4.01
C VAL A 352 -3.07 -17.01 -2.99
N SER A 353 -2.79 -18.28 -2.68
CA SER A 353 -3.51 -19.05 -1.68
C SER A 353 -2.75 -19.04 -0.36
N MET A 354 -2.83 -17.90 0.36
CA MET A 354 -2.13 -17.71 1.64
C MET A 354 -3.11 -17.26 2.73
N TYR A 355 -3.05 -17.89 3.89
CA TYR A 355 -3.77 -17.46 5.08
C TYR A 355 -3.29 -16.08 5.52
N LEU A 356 -4.22 -15.13 5.69
CA LEU A 356 -3.94 -13.72 5.99
C LEU A 356 -2.93 -13.06 5.02
N LEU A 357 -2.78 -13.59 3.79
CA LEU A 357 -1.75 -13.17 2.82
C LEU A 357 -0.30 -13.27 3.37
N MET A 358 -0.07 -14.14 4.33
CA MET A 358 1.22 -14.35 4.99
C MET A 358 1.69 -15.80 5.03
N TRP A 359 0.79 -16.79 5.10
CA TRP A 359 1.13 -18.16 5.40
C TRP A 359 0.61 -19.14 4.36
N LEU A 360 1.46 -20.09 3.97
CA LEU A 360 1.10 -21.19 3.08
C LEU A 360 0.47 -22.34 3.90
N PRO A 361 -0.80 -22.69 3.70
CA PRO A 361 -1.46 -23.76 4.45
C PRO A 361 -0.84 -25.15 4.24
N GLU A 362 -0.13 -25.32 3.13
CA GLU A 362 0.51 -26.59 2.75
C GLU A 362 1.78 -26.91 3.56
N LEU A 363 2.33 -25.92 4.25
CA LEU A 363 3.55 -26.11 5.04
C LEU A 363 3.22 -26.75 6.39
N THR A 364 3.90 -27.85 6.70
CA THR A 364 3.77 -28.56 7.98
C THR A 364 4.35 -27.79 9.16
N LYS A 365 5.26 -26.85 8.87
CA LYS A 365 5.95 -26.01 9.86
C LYS A 365 5.73 -24.52 9.53
N ASN A 366 5.33 -23.75 10.54
CA ASN A 366 5.06 -22.31 10.42
C ASN A 366 6.36 -21.50 10.55
N THR A 367 7.34 -21.79 9.70
CA THR A 367 8.69 -21.21 9.74
C THR A 367 9.01 -20.34 8.53
N LEU A 368 8.11 -20.24 7.56
CA LEU A 368 8.15 -19.33 6.41
C LEU A 368 6.94 -18.43 6.43
N ALA A 369 7.17 -17.11 6.36
CA ALA A 369 6.11 -16.12 6.26
C ALA A 369 6.37 -15.12 5.14
N PHE A 370 5.30 -14.62 4.52
CA PHE A 370 5.33 -13.55 3.53
C PHE A 370 4.87 -12.23 4.15
N LEU A 371 5.53 -11.15 3.82
CA LEU A 371 5.29 -9.86 4.43
C LEU A 371 5.07 -8.76 3.38
N GLY A 372 4.03 -7.97 3.55
CA GLY A 372 3.72 -6.86 2.65
C GLY A 372 3.03 -7.28 1.35
N LEU A 373 2.55 -8.51 1.25
CA LEU A 373 1.79 -9.00 0.09
C LEU A 373 0.30 -8.71 0.28
N CYS A 374 -0.06 -7.43 0.32
CA CYS A 374 -1.46 -7.02 0.35
C CYS A 374 -1.61 -5.60 -0.22
N GLN A 375 -2.82 -5.27 -0.67
CA GLN A 375 -3.13 -3.98 -1.26
C GLN A 375 -4.36 -3.34 -0.59
N PRO A 376 -4.16 -2.55 0.46
CA PRO A 376 -5.24 -1.82 1.11
C PRO A 376 -5.58 -0.52 0.37
N ILE A 377 -6.78 0.01 0.61
CA ILE A 377 -7.03 1.44 0.43
C ILE A 377 -6.49 2.12 1.70
N GLY A 378 -5.26 2.62 1.65
CA GLY A 378 -4.53 3.14 2.80
C GLY A 378 -3.04 2.79 2.74
N SER A 379 -2.31 3.05 3.82
CA SER A 379 -0.86 2.80 3.87
C SER A 379 -0.49 1.34 4.12
N MET A 380 0.57 0.91 3.45
CA MET A 380 1.20 -0.38 3.68
C MET A 380 2.11 -0.42 4.92
N PHE A 381 2.71 0.71 5.34
CA PHE A 381 3.68 0.71 6.44
C PHE A 381 3.10 0.18 7.76
N PRO A 382 1.96 0.70 8.25
CA PRO A 382 1.34 0.16 9.46
C PRO A 382 0.88 -1.30 9.32
N ILE A 383 0.46 -1.71 8.13
CA ILE A 383 0.08 -3.11 7.89
C ILE A 383 1.30 -4.02 7.98
N ALA A 384 2.38 -3.69 7.26
CA ALA A 384 3.61 -4.48 7.30
C ALA A 384 4.18 -4.56 8.72
N GLU A 385 4.12 -3.46 9.48
CA GLU A 385 4.49 -3.46 10.89
C GLU A 385 3.62 -4.42 11.71
N MET A 386 2.30 -4.37 11.56
CA MET A 386 1.40 -5.25 12.30
C MET A 386 1.55 -6.72 11.89
N GLN A 387 1.73 -6.99 10.60
CA GLN A 387 2.06 -8.32 10.11
C GLN A 387 3.37 -8.82 10.73
N SER A 388 4.42 -8.00 10.77
CA SER A 388 5.72 -8.41 11.33
C SER A 388 5.65 -8.67 12.84
N ARG A 389 4.85 -7.90 13.59
CA ARG A 389 4.57 -8.16 15.02
C ARG A 389 3.85 -9.49 15.21
N PHE A 390 2.89 -9.79 14.35
CA PHE A 390 2.18 -11.07 14.35
C PHE A 390 3.12 -12.23 14.02
N ILE A 391 3.92 -12.11 12.95
CA ILE A 391 4.90 -13.13 12.53
C ILE A 391 5.91 -13.40 13.65
N ALA A 392 6.46 -12.36 14.27
CA ALA A 392 7.41 -12.52 15.38
C ALA A 392 6.82 -13.33 16.55
N LYS A 393 5.54 -13.13 16.87
CA LYS A 393 4.85 -13.92 17.91
C LYS A 393 4.60 -15.37 17.50
N VAL A 394 4.29 -15.62 16.22
CA VAL A 394 4.18 -17.00 15.71
C VAL A 394 5.54 -17.71 15.79
N PHE A 395 6.62 -17.06 15.38
CA PHE A 395 7.98 -17.62 15.45
C PHE A 395 8.45 -17.89 16.88
N LYS A 396 7.94 -17.11 17.84
CA LYS A 396 8.17 -17.37 19.28
C LYS A 396 7.31 -18.50 19.85
N GLY A 397 6.30 -18.97 19.11
CA GLY A 397 5.31 -19.91 19.63
C GLY A 397 4.25 -19.27 20.56
N GLU A 398 4.20 -17.94 20.65
CA GLU A 398 3.19 -17.22 21.45
C GLU A 398 1.83 -17.17 20.75
N ILE A 399 1.78 -17.33 19.43
CA ILE A 399 0.56 -17.47 18.64
C ILE A 399 0.65 -18.78 17.87
N VAL A 400 -0.36 -19.62 18.04
CA VAL A 400 -0.54 -20.86 17.27
C VAL A 400 -1.45 -20.54 16.10
N LEU A 401 -1.00 -20.85 14.88
CA LEU A 401 -1.82 -20.69 13.68
C LEU A 401 -2.94 -21.73 13.64
N PRO A 402 -4.07 -21.44 12.98
CA PRO A 402 -5.17 -22.39 12.82
C PRO A 402 -4.75 -23.66 12.05
N SER A 403 -5.61 -24.67 12.07
CA SER A 403 -5.42 -25.85 11.25
C SER A 403 -5.39 -25.49 9.75
N LYS A 404 -4.81 -26.37 8.93
CA LYS A 404 -4.81 -26.21 7.46
C LYS A 404 -6.22 -25.97 6.93
N ASP A 405 -7.20 -26.75 7.40
CA ASP A 405 -8.59 -26.64 6.95
C ASP A 405 -9.20 -25.28 7.29
N ASP A 406 -8.91 -24.76 8.49
CA ASP A 406 -9.42 -23.44 8.89
C ASP A 406 -8.70 -22.30 8.16
N MET A 407 -7.42 -22.44 7.86
CA MET A 407 -6.71 -21.52 6.97
C MET A 407 -7.33 -21.50 5.57
N CYS A 408 -7.64 -22.67 5.02
CA CYS A 408 -8.29 -22.79 3.70
C CYS A 408 -9.69 -22.19 3.70
N LYS A 409 -10.47 -22.35 4.80
CA LYS A 409 -11.78 -21.70 4.95
C LYS A 409 -11.66 -20.18 4.92
N GLU A 410 -10.68 -19.61 5.62
CA GLU A 410 -10.43 -18.17 5.59
C GLU A 410 -10.08 -17.69 4.18
N ILE A 411 -9.16 -18.38 3.49
CA ILE A 411 -8.77 -18.07 2.12
C ILE A 411 -9.99 -18.08 1.19
N CYS A 412 -10.83 -19.11 1.26
CA CYS A 412 -12.05 -19.21 0.47
C CYS A 412 -13.04 -18.06 0.79
N ALA A 413 -13.24 -17.76 2.07
CA ALA A 413 -14.12 -16.69 2.51
C ALA A 413 -13.62 -15.32 2.02
N ARG A 414 -12.32 -15.04 2.16
CA ARG A 414 -11.69 -13.81 1.65
C ARG A 414 -11.82 -13.70 0.13
N ASN A 415 -11.52 -14.74 -0.62
CA ASN A 415 -11.64 -14.74 -2.08
C ASN A 415 -13.09 -14.49 -2.52
N LYS A 416 -14.05 -15.13 -1.86
CA LYS A 416 -15.49 -14.91 -2.10
C LYS A 416 -15.90 -13.46 -1.79
N TRP A 417 -15.41 -12.90 -0.69
CA TRP A 417 -15.64 -11.50 -0.34
C TRP A 417 -15.03 -10.57 -1.40
N GLN A 418 -13.78 -10.80 -1.81
CA GLN A 418 -13.14 -10.01 -2.86
C GLN A 418 -13.95 -10.03 -4.17
N SER A 419 -14.36 -11.21 -4.64
CA SER A 419 -15.17 -11.35 -5.87
C SER A 419 -16.55 -10.71 -5.76
N SER A 420 -17.12 -10.58 -4.56
CA SER A 420 -18.43 -9.92 -4.34
C SER A 420 -18.35 -8.39 -4.34
N ILE A 421 -17.15 -7.83 -4.14
CA ILE A 421 -16.93 -6.38 -4.05
C ILE A 421 -16.22 -5.83 -5.28
N TYR A 422 -15.10 -6.44 -5.66
CA TYR A 422 -14.25 -5.91 -6.71
C TYR A 422 -14.55 -6.58 -8.06
N HIS A 423 -14.46 -5.80 -9.14
CA HIS A 423 -14.53 -6.39 -10.49
C HIS A 423 -13.36 -7.36 -10.71
N ASP A 424 -13.56 -8.38 -11.51
CA ASP A 424 -12.51 -9.39 -11.77
C ASP A 424 -11.33 -8.76 -12.51
N SER A 425 -10.19 -8.78 -11.82
CA SER A 425 -8.94 -8.22 -12.35
C SER A 425 -7.75 -8.79 -11.58
N PRO A 426 -6.65 -9.13 -12.26
CA PRO A 426 -5.39 -9.53 -11.61
C PRO A 426 -4.84 -8.47 -10.62
N ARG A 427 -5.36 -7.24 -10.65
CA ARG A 427 -4.98 -6.15 -9.75
C ARG A 427 -5.72 -6.15 -8.42
N ASN A 428 -6.78 -6.95 -8.29
CA ASN A 428 -7.65 -6.94 -7.10
C ASN A 428 -7.46 -8.17 -6.20
N THR A 429 -6.53 -9.05 -6.50
CA THR A 429 -6.38 -10.39 -5.88
C THR A 429 -5.83 -10.37 -4.46
N ILE A 430 -5.12 -9.32 -4.06
CA ILE A 430 -4.49 -9.18 -2.73
C ILE A 430 -5.09 -8.02 -1.92
N ARG A 431 -6.34 -7.69 -2.18
CA ARG A 431 -7.06 -6.61 -1.50
C ARG A 431 -7.42 -6.95 -0.06
N VAL A 432 -7.21 -5.98 0.81
CA VAL A 432 -7.66 -6.05 2.22
C VAL A 432 -8.29 -4.73 2.66
N PRO A 433 -9.33 -4.76 3.51
CA PRO A 433 -9.89 -3.55 4.12
C PRO A 433 -8.93 -3.06 5.22
N TRP A 434 -8.36 -1.86 5.07
CA TRP A 434 -7.24 -1.35 5.86
C TRP A 434 -7.45 -1.46 7.38
N LEU A 435 -8.48 -0.84 7.93
CA LEU A 435 -8.72 -0.82 9.38
C LEU A 435 -9.18 -2.18 9.95
N PRO A 436 -10.11 -2.93 9.32
CA PRO A 436 -10.47 -4.27 9.78
C PRO A 436 -9.32 -5.26 9.77
N TYR A 437 -8.49 -5.23 8.74
CA TYR A 437 -7.34 -6.12 8.65
C TYR A 437 -6.31 -5.82 9.75
N LEU A 438 -6.03 -4.53 10.01
CA LEU A 438 -5.21 -4.13 11.14
C LEU A 438 -5.81 -4.57 12.48
N ASP A 439 -7.11 -4.37 12.68
CA ASP A 439 -7.81 -4.78 13.90
C ASP A 439 -7.80 -6.30 14.12
N GLN A 440 -7.91 -7.09 13.04
CA GLN A 440 -7.82 -8.55 13.08
C GLN A 440 -6.44 -8.99 13.59
N LEU A 441 -5.38 -8.47 12.98
CA LEU A 441 -4.00 -8.78 13.42
C LEU A 441 -3.72 -8.24 14.82
N ALA A 442 -4.16 -7.01 15.13
CA ALA A 442 -3.96 -6.39 16.43
C ALA A 442 -4.66 -7.15 17.55
N LYS A 443 -5.84 -7.77 17.28
CA LYS A 443 -6.54 -8.65 18.22
C LYS A 443 -5.68 -9.88 18.54
N ALA A 444 -5.11 -10.52 17.53
CA ALA A 444 -4.26 -11.69 17.72
C ALA A 444 -2.94 -11.33 18.43
N VAL A 445 -2.35 -10.17 18.11
CA VAL A 445 -1.15 -9.66 18.79
C VAL A 445 -1.42 -9.26 20.24
N GLY A 446 -2.69 -8.92 20.59
CA GLY A 446 -3.08 -8.45 21.93
C GLY A 446 -2.88 -6.93 22.13
N CYS A 447 -2.97 -6.14 21.05
CA CYS A 447 -2.76 -4.68 21.09
C CYS A 447 -3.92 -3.88 20.46
N LYS A 448 -5.04 -4.53 20.15
CA LYS A 448 -6.24 -3.83 19.69
C LYS A 448 -6.82 -3.00 20.82
N PRO A 449 -7.10 -1.68 20.63
CA PRO A 449 -7.72 -0.86 21.66
C PRO A 449 -9.05 -1.44 22.14
N ASN A 450 -9.20 -1.57 23.47
CA ASN A 450 -10.47 -1.99 24.06
C ASN A 450 -11.40 -0.78 24.17
N MET A 451 -12.26 -0.61 23.16
CA MET A 451 -13.16 0.54 23.08
C MET A 451 -14.17 0.60 24.24
N TYR A 452 -14.62 -0.54 24.79
CA TYR A 452 -15.53 -0.55 25.95
C TYR A 452 -14.84 -0.04 27.21
N LYS A 453 -13.63 -0.56 27.47
CA LYS A 453 -12.82 -0.07 28.60
C LYS A 453 -12.61 1.44 28.48
N LEU A 454 -12.20 1.91 27.29
CA LEU A 454 -11.94 3.33 27.04
C LEU A 454 -13.19 4.21 27.20
N LEU A 455 -14.37 3.72 26.81
CA LEU A 455 -15.62 4.47 27.00
C LEU A 455 -15.85 4.81 28.47
N VAL A 456 -15.55 3.87 29.38
CA VAL A 456 -15.77 4.05 30.82
C VAL A 456 -14.59 4.75 31.48
N THR A 457 -13.35 4.35 31.18
CA THR A 457 -12.16 4.83 31.89
C THR A 457 -11.58 6.11 31.31
N GLU A 458 -11.74 6.34 30.00
CA GLU A 458 -11.12 7.46 29.29
C GLU A 458 -12.02 7.97 28.13
N PRO A 459 -13.19 8.55 28.43
CA PRO A 459 -14.16 8.96 27.40
C PRO A 459 -13.59 9.88 26.33
N ARG A 460 -12.66 10.79 26.71
CA ARG A 460 -12.01 11.70 25.76
C ARG A 460 -11.17 10.95 24.73
N LEU A 461 -10.42 9.94 25.15
CA LEU A 461 -9.64 9.09 24.23
C LEU A 461 -10.56 8.20 23.38
N PHE A 462 -11.61 7.63 24.00
CA PHE A 462 -12.63 6.87 23.27
C PHE A 462 -13.19 7.66 22.08
N TRP A 463 -13.67 8.88 22.34
CA TRP A 463 -14.24 9.73 21.28
C TRP A 463 -13.20 10.08 20.22
N ARG A 464 -11.96 10.32 20.64
CA ARG A 464 -10.86 10.61 19.72
C ARG A 464 -10.57 9.43 18.80
N LEU A 465 -10.59 8.20 19.31
CA LEU A 465 -10.40 6.99 18.50
C LEU A 465 -11.61 6.66 17.62
N LEU A 466 -12.82 6.93 18.13
CA LEU A 466 -14.05 6.62 17.38
C LEU A 466 -14.25 7.55 16.19
N THR A 467 -14.13 8.85 16.38
CA THR A 467 -14.47 9.88 15.39
C THR A 467 -13.28 10.52 14.70
N GLY A 468 -12.12 10.50 15.33
CA GLY A 468 -10.86 11.02 14.78
C GLY A 468 -10.21 10.05 13.81
N PRO A 469 -9.08 10.46 13.20
CA PRO A 469 -8.35 9.62 12.24
C PRO A 469 -7.84 8.34 12.89
N GLY A 470 -8.07 7.22 12.24
CA GLY A 470 -7.69 5.90 12.72
C GLY A 470 -6.20 5.58 12.51
N VAL A 471 -5.32 6.47 12.96
CA VAL A 471 -3.87 6.33 12.83
C VAL A 471 -3.30 5.11 13.55
N SER A 472 -2.15 4.64 13.08
CA SER A 472 -1.49 3.41 13.59
C SER A 472 -1.11 3.45 15.07
N TYR A 473 -0.88 4.65 15.64
CA TYR A 473 -0.50 4.84 17.05
C TYR A 473 -1.49 4.22 18.04
N GLN A 474 -2.76 4.05 17.66
CA GLN A 474 -3.78 3.39 18.49
C GLN A 474 -3.42 1.96 18.90
N TYR A 475 -2.61 1.26 18.10
CA TYR A 475 -2.14 -0.10 18.36
C TYR A 475 -0.89 -0.16 19.26
N ARG A 476 -0.50 0.98 19.83
CA ARG A 476 0.58 1.13 20.81
C ARG A 476 0.11 1.72 22.14
N LEU A 477 -1.21 1.86 22.33
CA LEU A 477 -1.78 2.35 23.60
C LEU A 477 -1.63 1.34 24.72
N GLU A 478 -1.86 0.06 24.43
CA GLU A 478 -1.86 -1.05 25.38
C GLU A 478 -1.28 -2.31 24.72
N GLY A 479 -1.03 -3.33 25.55
CA GLY A 479 -0.55 -4.64 25.09
C GLY A 479 0.97 -4.70 24.88
N PRO A 480 1.44 -5.74 24.22
CA PRO A 480 2.85 -5.92 23.97
C PRO A 480 3.45 -4.75 23.19
N ASN A 481 4.64 -4.29 23.64
CA ASN A 481 5.38 -3.21 23.00
C ASN A 481 4.57 -1.90 22.93
N ALA A 482 3.78 -1.59 23.96
CA ALA A 482 3.13 -0.30 24.11
C ALA A 482 4.16 0.84 24.05
N TRP A 483 3.79 1.94 23.40
CA TRP A 483 4.67 3.08 23.25
C TRP A 483 4.14 4.27 24.09
N PRO A 484 4.94 4.83 25.02
CA PRO A 484 4.48 5.93 25.89
C PRO A 484 4.00 7.16 25.11
N GLY A 485 4.57 7.43 23.92
CA GLY A 485 4.18 8.53 23.06
C GLY A 485 2.85 8.36 22.33
N ALA A 486 2.27 7.16 22.31
CA ALA A 486 1.09 6.84 21.50
C ALA A 486 -0.11 7.75 21.77
N ARG A 487 -0.41 8.00 23.05
CA ARG A 487 -1.51 8.88 23.47
C ARG A 487 -1.29 10.31 22.97
N HIS A 488 -0.11 10.86 23.19
CA HIS A 488 0.25 12.20 22.72
C HIS A 488 0.14 12.29 21.20
N ALA A 489 0.68 11.31 20.48
CA ALA A 489 0.62 11.25 19.03
C ALA A 489 -0.83 11.23 18.50
N ILE A 490 -1.77 10.51 19.14
CA ILE A 490 -3.18 10.47 18.78
C ILE A 490 -3.85 11.85 18.96
N PHE A 491 -3.58 12.53 20.07
CA PHE A 491 -4.22 13.82 20.36
C PHE A 491 -3.68 14.96 19.49
N THR A 492 -2.41 14.90 19.09
CA THR A 492 -1.72 15.97 18.32
C THR A 492 -1.71 15.75 16.80
N VAL A 493 -2.41 14.73 16.27
CA VAL A 493 -2.48 14.46 14.81
C VAL A 493 -2.87 15.72 14.02
N MET A 494 -3.90 16.46 14.48
CA MET A 494 -4.36 17.65 13.77
C MET A 494 -3.32 18.78 13.77
N ASP A 495 -2.58 18.94 14.84
CA ASP A 495 -1.54 19.96 14.94
C ASP A 495 -0.38 19.63 13.99
N ARG A 496 0.01 18.34 13.91
CA ARG A 496 1.03 17.88 12.96
C ARG A 496 0.57 17.97 11.51
N ILE A 497 -0.72 17.73 11.22
CA ILE A 497 -1.29 17.93 9.87
C ILE A 497 -1.24 19.41 9.47
N LYS A 498 -1.53 20.33 10.40
CA LYS A 498 -1.55 21.77 10.12
C LYS A 498 -0.16 22.39 10.05
N LYS A 499 0.81 21.83 10.74
CA LYS A 499 2.16 22.43 10.88
C LYS A 499 2.85 22.72 9.56
N PRO A 500 2.87 21.83 8.55
CA PRO A 500 3.48 22.11 7.24
C PRO A 500 2.85 23.28 6.49
N PHE A 501 1.59 23.62 6.79
CA PHE A 501 0.91 24.75 6.17
C PHE A 501 1.17 26.09 6.87
N ALA A 502 1.68 26.06 8.11
CA ALA A 502 1.93 27.25 8.92
C ALA A 502 3.25 27.93 8.55
N THR A 503 3.46 28.21 7.27
CA THR A 503 4.71 28.78 6.73
C THR A 503 4.81 30.30 6.81
N ARG A 504 3.68 30.97 7.14
CA ARG A 504 3.63 32.42 7.37
C ARG A 504 2.63 32.76 8.46
N PRO A 505 2.79 33.88 9.22
CA PRO A 505 1.80 34.32 10.17
C PRO A 505 0.45 34.60 9.52
N LEU A 506 -0.63 34.11 10.12
CA LEU A 506 -1.98 34.50 9.71
C LEU A 506 -2.30 35.89 10.28
N VAL A 507 -2.78 36.79 9.46
CA VAL A 507 -3.41 38.02 9.92
C VAL A 507 -4.75 37.62 10.55
N GLN A 508 -4.83 37.69 11.89
CA GLN A 508 -6.08 37.45 12.60
C GLN A 508 -7.09 38.54 12.25
N ARG A 509 -8.00 38.25 11.35
CA ARG A 509 -9.25 39.00 11.28
C ARG A 509 -10.14 38.47 12.40
N ASN A 510 -10.49 39.31 13.35
CA ASN A 510 -11.45 38.99 14.42
C ASN A 510 -12.78 38.59 13.77
N ALA A 511 -12.98 37.32 13.54
CA ALA A 511 -14.27 36.76 13.19
C ALA A 511 -14.89 36.21 14.47
N SER A 512 -15.77 37.00 15.04
CA SER A 512 -16.69 36.52 16.05
C SER A 512 -17.69 35.54 15.41
N TRP A 513 -17.47 34.27 15.55
CA TRP A 513 -18.46 33.23 15.20
C TRP A 513 -18.87 32.47 16.44
N GLY A 514 -20.18 32.54 16.71
CA GLY A 514 -20.81 32.01 17.89
C GLY A 514 -20.60 30.51 18.14
N LYS A 515 -20.26 30.22 19.37
CA LYS A 515 -20.31 28.88 19.94
C LYS A 515 -21.75 28.50 20.25
N GLN A 516 -22.48 27.94 19.30
CA GLN A 516 -23.74 27.25 19.57
C GLN A 516 -24.01 26.27 18.41
N PHE A 517 -23.84 24.99 18.62
CA PHE A 517 -24.48 23.85 17.93
C PHE A 517 -23.70 22.52 18.08
N VAL A 518 -23.31 22.11 19.26
CA VAL A 518 -22.59 20.83 19.42
C VAL A 518 -23.25 19.85 20.42
N LEU A 519 -24.28 20.26 21.15
CA LEU A 519 -24.78 19.45 22.28
C LEU A 519 -25.96 18.51 21.96
N MET A 520 -26.64 18.61 20.83
CA MET A 520 -27.86 17.81 20.57
C MET A 520 -27.67 16.50 19.80
N THR A 521 -26.56 16.32 19.11
CA THR A 521 -26.29 15.08 18.33
C THR A 521 -25.55 13.98 19.11
N MET A 522 -25.01 14.29 20.27
CA MET A 522 -24.18 13.35 21.04
C MET A 522 -24.96 12.19 21.68
N SER A 523 -26.18 12.41 22.12
CA SER A 523 -26.95 11.39 22.86
C SER A 523 -27.40 10.21 21.98
N PHE A 524 -27.75 10.47 20.72
CA PHE A 524 -28.21 9.41 19.80
C PHE A 524 -27.08 8.51 19.31
N VAL A 525 -25.88 9.09 19.12
CA VAL A 525 -24.67 8.35 18.68
C VAL A 525 -24.13 7.48 19.83
N VAL A 526 -24.24 7.95 21.07
CA VAL A 526 -23.84 7.16 22.26
C VAL A 526 -24.71 5.91 22.40
N PHE A 527 -26.03 6.04 22.22
CA PHE A 527 -26.95 4.91 22.36
C PHE A 527 -26.75 3.87 21.25
N ALA A 528 -26.60 4.29 20.00
CA ALA A 528 -26.34 3.40 18.88
C ALA A 528 -24.96 2.71 18.95
N ALA A 529 -23.94 3.42 19.41
CA ALA A 529 -22.63 2.84 19.65
C ALA A 529 -22.63 1.83 20.81
N ALA A 530 -23.32 2.14 21.92
CA ALA A 530 -23.43 1.25 23.06
C ALA A 530 -24.18 -0.05 22.72
N THR A 531 -25.26 0.02 21.93
CA THR A 531 -26.02 -1.17 21.50
C THR A 531 -25.24 -2.04 20.52
N PHE A 532 -24.49 -1.46 19.61
CA PHE A 532 -23.63 -2.22 18.69
C PHE A 532 -22.50 -2.94 19.41
N PHE A 533 -21.87 -2.26 20.33
CA PHE A 533 -20.80 -2.84 21.11
C PHE A 533 -21.30 -3.85 22.16
N ALA A 534 -22.54 -3.77 22.63
CA ALA A 534 -23.15 -4.73 23.57
C ALA A 534 -23.62 -6.03 22.90
N SER A 535 -23.88 -6.04 21.60
CA SER A 535 -24.17 -7.28 20.90
C SER A 535 -22.89 -8.12 20.80
N GLU A 536 -22.85 -9.26 21.50
CA GLU A 536 -21.78 -10.27 21.40
C GLU A 536 -21.67 -10.90 20.00
N ASP A 537 -22.48 -10.48 19.04
CA ASP A 537 -22.48 -10.89 17.65
C ASP A 537 -21.34 -10.26 16.80
N SER A 538 -20.16 -10.16 17.40
CA SER A 538 -18.89 -10.13 16.63
C SER A 538 -18.69 -11.40 15.78
N LYS A 539 -19.57 -12.38 15.87
CA LYS A 539 -19.66 -13.56 14.99
C LYS A 539 -19.89 -13.23 13.51
N TRP A 540 -20.33 -12.02 13.18
CA TRP A 540 -20.43 -11.58 11.79
C TRP A 540 -19.06 -11.31 11.15
N TYR A 541 -18.08 -10.88 11.92
CA TYR A 541 -16.69 -10.76 11.46
C TYR A 541 -16.05 -12.10 11.09
N LEU A 542 -16.47 -13.19 11.75
CA LEU A 542 -15.99 -14.55 11.46
C LEU A 542 -16.80 -15.25 10.36
N LYS A 543 -17.94 -14.68 9.92
CA LYS A 543 -18.73 -15.23 8.79
C LYS A 543 -18.43 -14.54 7.46
N CYS A 544 -17.75 -13.40 7.46
CA CYS A 544 -17.32 -12.69 6.25
C CYS A 544 -15.80 -12.68 6.07
N PHE A 545 -15.06 -13.28 6.98
CA PHE A 545 -13.65 -13.60 6.89
C PHE A 545 -13.40 -14.98 7.46
#